data_ae1d0232dcbdf07cc090e7b8cb31fa5b
#
_entry.id   ae1d0232dcbdf07cc090e7b8cb31fa5b
#
_cell.length_a   1.000
_cell.length_b   1.000
_cell.length_c   1.000
_cell.angle_alpha   90.00
_cell.angle_beta   90.00
_cell.angle_gamma   90.00
#
_symmetry.space_group_name_H-M   'P 1'
#
loop_
_entity.id
_entity.type
_entity.pdbx_description
1 polymer ?
#
loop_
_entity_poly.entity_id
_entity_poly.type
_entity_poly.pdbx_seq_one_letter_code
_entity_poly.pdbx_strand_id
1 'polypeptide(L)'
;MTFSIRAILATLCVLPLAHGSYNTSSNGKCSASRYEAQPRAFICTDMSNEPDDQMSLVRLLTYSNEINITAIAAVTSVWKNDTIDKETIETVLSAYGGVVDKLNANLLDDAAAYPTGEYLLDRLVTGWPVYGLAAFDEDGLSTAAQKLIEEADESSAASPLWVALWGGANVLAEALRNVSATRSTVAVDTFVSSLRVYSISDQDNAGRWIRYNYPALFFVVSLHGYSEYTQATWNGISGELYRHFDKGGPDTSLVTNDWLETHIRVGELGQHYPNFTYIMEGDTPSFFPLIQNGLGDLEHPEWGSWGGRYILEDASGHSAVYADASDFVVGANSDTFYSGFASIWRWRQAYQYDFATRMGWTTGGFEDNNHAPVAVINGSCGPSALQLDYTFGDSIVLDASESWDPDGDNLSFEWLHYREVVQRLEGDISPVSQNVTFTPSETQNGLVSITPNDNITMHIILQVQDDRPMNVTTYRRVILNPVA
;
A
#
# COMPACT_ATOMS: atom_id res chain seq x y z
N MET A 1 15.89 -38.64 37.65
CA MET A 1 14.84 -38.17 36.73
C MET A 1 15.56 -37.53 35.56
N THR A 2 15.68 -38.27 34.47
CA THR A 2 16.39 -37.83 33.27
C THR A 2 15.35 -37.27 32.30
N PHE A 3 15.39 -35.98 32.05
CA PHE A 3 14.52 -35.34 31.03
C PHE A 3 15.21 -35.45 29.67
N SER A 4 14.55 -36.18 28.75
CA SER A 4 14.95 -36.32 27.35
C SER A 4 14.36 -35.15 26.57
N ILE A 5 15.21 -34.26 26.06
CA ILE A 5 14.86 -33.20 25.12
C ILE A 5 14.75 -33.84 23.74
N ARG A 6 13.54 -33.93 23.20
CA ARG A 6 13.31 -34.24 21.78
C ARG A 6 13.45 -32.95 20.99
N ALA A 7 14.50 -32.85 20.19
CA ALA A 7 14.62 -31.83 19.17
C ALA A 7 13.61 -32.13 18.05
N ILE A 8 12.69 -31.18 17.81
CA ILE A 8 11.82 -31.20 16.65
C ILE A 8 12.60 -30.49 15.54
N LEU A 9 13.08 -31.26 14.56
CA LEU A 9 13.57 -30.70 13.31
C LEU A 9 12.36 -30.20 12.51
N ALA A 10 12.20 -28.90 12.43
CA ALA A 10 11.32 -28.29 11.45
C ALA A 10 12.02 -28.37 10.08
N THR A 11 11.52 -29.18 9.19
CA THR A 11 11.93 -29.22 7.80
C THR A 11 11.34 -28.01 7.10
N LEU A 12 12.17 -26.97 6.87
CA LEU A 12 11.82 -25.91 5.95
C LEU A 12 11.65 -26.52 4.55
N CYS A 13 10.39 -26.63 4.10
CA CYS A 13 10.10 -26.78 2.69
C CYS A 13 10.41 -25.45 1.99
N VAL A 14 11.57 -25.34 1.38
CA VAL A 14 11.84 -24.29 0.39
C VAL A 14 11.03 -24.66 -0.84
N LEU A 15 9.87 -24.04 -1.01
CA LEU A 15 9.13 -24.07 -2.27
C LEU A 15 9.97 -23.29 -3.30
N PRO A 16 10.16 -23.84 -4.51
CA PRO A 16 10.82 -23.07 -5.57
C PRO A 16 9.94 -21.86 -5.88
N LEU A 17 10.53 -20.66 -5.81
CA LEU A 17 9.93 -19.43 -6.32
C LEU A 17 9.53 -19.69 -7.78
N ALA A 18 8.24 -19.69 -8.05
CA ALA A 18 7.73 -19.69 -9.40
C ALA A 18 8.23 -18.39 -10.06
N HIS A 19 9.16 -18.54 -11.00
CA HIS A 19 9.50 -17.45 -11.91
C HIS A 19 8.26 -17.21 -12.76
N GLY A 20 7.50 -16.15 -12.44
CA GLY A 20 6.37 -15.72 -13.23
C GLY A 20 6.84 -15.47 -14.66
N SER A 21 6.23 -16.16 -15.62
CA SER A 21 6.41 -15.86 -17.03
C SER A 21 5.68 -14.55 -17.29
N TYR A 22 6.43 -13.45 -17.43
CA TYR A 22 5.87 -12.14 -17.76
C TYR A 22 5.14 -12.17 -19.09
N ASN A 23 3.92 -11.63 -19.11
CA ASN A 23 3.17 -11.44 -20.33
C ASN A 23 3.86 -10.38 -21.19
N THR A 24 4.54 -10.80 -22.25
CA THR A 24 4.87 -9.89 -23.33
C THR A 24 3.63 -9.65 -24.15
N SER A 25 3.35 -8.39 -24.48
CA SER A 25 2.33 -8.03 -25.46
C SER A 25 2.62 -8.75 -26.81
N SER A 26 1.62 -8.85 -27.68
CA SER A 26 1.74 -9.46 -29.01
C SER A 26 2.88 -8.90 -29.88
N ASN A 27 3.47 -7.76 -29.47
CA ASN A 27 4.57 -7.06 -30.15
C ASN A 27 5.94 -7.24 -29.48
N GLY A 28 6.08 -8.11 -28.46
CA GLY A 28 7.34 -8.36 -27.75
C GLY A 28 7.77 -7.26 -26.77
N LYS A 29 6.97 -6.22 -26.56
CA LYS A 29 7.16 -5.22 -25.50
C LYS A 29 6.58 -5.71 -24.19
N CYS A 30 7.06 -5.19 -23.08
CA CYS A 30 6.45 -5.36 -21.78
C CYS A 30 5.00 -4.83 -21.76
N SER A 31 4.11 -5.52 -21.04
CA SER A 31 2.75 -5.06 -20.79
C SER A 31 2.78 -3.71 -20.05
N ALA A 32 1.84 -2.84 -20.36
CA ALA A 32 1.63 -1.60 -19.61
C ALA A 32 0.90 -1.84 -18.28
N SER A 33 0.31 -3.02 -18.07
CA SER A 33 -0.30 -3.39 -16.80
C SER A 33 0.76 -3.40 -15.69
N ARG A 34 0.49 -2.64 -14.61
CA ARG A 34 1.38 -2.51 -13.45
C ARG A 34 1.21 -3.66 -12.45
N TYR A 35 0.24 -4.54 -12.64
CA TYR A 35 -0.08 -5.61 -11.69
C TYR A 35 -0.13 -6.98 -12.38
N GLU A 36 0.30 -8.00 -11.65
CA GLU A 36 0.23 -9.41 -12.10
C GLU A 36 -1.15 -10.01 -11.83
N ALA A 37 -1.75 -9.65 -10.68
CA ALA A 37 -3.10 -10.02 -10.28
C ALA A 37 -3.66 -8.92 -9.38
N GLN A 38 -4.97 -8.70 -9.44
CA GLN A 38 -5.64 -7.75 -8.57
C GLN A 38 -5.68 -8.28 -7.13
N PRO A 39 -5.03 -7.62 -6.14
CA PRO A 39 -5.20 -7.99 -4.75
C PRO A 39 -6.66 -7.78 -4.33
N ARG A 40 -7.19 -8.74 -3.56
CA ARG A 40 -8.56 -8.68 -3.04
C ARG A 40 -8.58 -7.84 -1.77
N ALA A 41 -9.46 -6.84 -1.68
CA ALA A 41 -9.53 -5.91 -0.56
C ALA A 41 -10.93 -5.84 0.06
N PHE A 42 -10.98 -5.93 1.38
CA PHE A 42 -12.17 -5.69 2.22
C PHE A 42 -11.90 -4.43 3.06
N ILE A 43 -12.72 -3.41 2.90
CA ILE A 43 -12.51 -2.09 3.52
C ILE A 43 -13.47 -1.92 4.70
N CYS A 44 -12.96 -1.57 5.88
CA CYS A 44 -13.75 -1.21 7.07
C CYS A 44 -13.58 0.29 7.35
N THR A 45 -14.63 1.09 7.21
CA THR A 45 -14.61 2.56 7.32
C THR A 45 -15.62 3.06 8.34
N ASP A 46 -15.22 3.98 9.23
CA ASP A 46 -16.14 4.70 10.14
C ASP A 46 -16.61 6.02 9.51
N MET A 47 -16.90 5.96 8.24
CA MET A 47 -17.36 7.04 7.35
C MET A 47 -18.12 8.15 8.09
N SER A 48 -17.78 9.42 7.78
CA SER A 48 -18.41 10.62 8.37
C SER A 48 -18.07 10.87 9.84
N ASN A 49 -17.06 10.22 10.38
CA ASN A 49 -16.42 10.68 11.62
C ASN A 49 -15.61 11.95 11.33
N GLU A 50 -14.64 11.83 10.44
CA GLU A 50 -13.82 12.90 9.86
C GLU A 50 -13.93 12.84 8.33
N PRO A 51 -13.47 13.86 7.58
CA PRO A 51 -13.60 13.85 6.12
C PRO A 51 -12.65 12.88 5.42
N ASP A 52 -11.65 12.36 6.10
CA ASP A 52 -10.56 11.57 5.51
C ASP A 52 -10.98 10.19 4.98
N ASP A 53 -11.92 9.48 5.62
CA ASP A 53 -12.55 8.28 5.08
C ASP A 53 -13.17 8.52 3.69
N GLN A 54 -13.93 9.62 3.56
CA GLN A 54 -14.58 9.94 2.29
C GLN A 54 -13.57 10.34 1.22
N MET A 55 -12.49 11.05 1.59
CA MET A 55 -11.38 11.38 0.71
C MET A 55 -10.67 10.10 0.25
N SER A 56 -10.35 9.21 1.18
CA SER A 56 -9.69 7.93 0.94
C SER A 56 -10.52 7.02 0.04
N LEU A 57 -11.86 7.02 0.23
CA LEU A 57 -12.76 6.25 -0.63
C LEU A 57 -12.75 6.79 -2.06
N VAL A 58 -12.82 8.11 -2.27
CA VAL A 58 -12.73 8.72 -3.61
C VAL A 58 -11.43 8.31 -4.30
N ARG A 59 -10.29 8.36 -3.61
CA ARG A 59 -9.02 7.90 -4.16
C ARG A 59 -9.06 6.40 -4.48
N LEU A 60 -9.46 5.55 -3.54
CA LEU A 60 -9.50 4.09 -3.73
C LEU A 60 -10.31 3.70 -4.99
N LEU A 61 -11.43 4.37 -5.23
CA LEU A 61 -12.27 4.10 -6.40
C LEU A 61 -11.57 4.35 -7.73
N THR A 62 -10.60 5.27 -7.78
CA THR A 62 -9.78 5.49 -8.98
C THR A 62 -8.72 4.41 -9.21
N TYR A 63 -8.51 3.50 -8.26
CA TYR A 63 -7.63 2.32 -8.36
C TYR A 63 -8.41 1.00 -8.36
N SER A 64 -9.74 1.04 -8.45
CA SER A 64 -10.56 -0.17 -8.41
C SER A 64 -10.42 -1.09 -9.64
N ASN A 65 -9.70 -0.64 -10.67
CA ASN A 65 -9.24 -1.49 -11.77
C ASN A 65 -7.96 -2.28 -11.42
N GLU A 66 -7.20 -1.86 -10.44
CA GLU A 66 -5.97 -2.53 -9.96
C GLU A 66 -6.20 -3.31 -8.66
N ILE A 67 -7.23 -2.94 -7.88
CA ILE A 67 -7.59 -3.53 -6.59
C ILE A 67 -9.01 -4.09 -6.69
N ASN A 68 -9.16 -5.39 -6.47
CA ASN A 68 -10.48 -6.03 -6.42
C ASN A 68 -11.14 -5.76 -5.07
N ILE A 69 -12.00 -4.74 -5.01
CA ILE A 69 -12.78 -4.39 -3.81
C ILE A 69 -13.89 -5.43 -3.63
N THR A 70 -13.72 -6.34 -2.67
CA THR A 70 -14.65 -7.43 -2.40
C THR A 70 -15.79 -7.01 -1.49
N ALA A 71 -15.58 -6.04 -0.61
CA ALA A 71 -16.63 -5.37 0.16
C ALA A 71 -16.15 -4.03 0.74
N ILE A 72 -17.11 -3.15 1.02
CA ILE A 72 -16.96 -1.93 1.81
C ILE A 72 -17.91 -2.03 3.00
N ALA A 73 -17.39 -2.00 4.21
CA ALA A 73 -18.14 -2.17 5.44
C ALA A 73 -18.19 -0.86 6.23
N ALA A 74 -19.40 -0.34 6.48
CA ALA A 74 -19.59 0.74 7.43
C ALA A 74 -19.45 0.19 8.86
N VAL A 75 -18.49 0.71 9.63
CA VAL A 75 -18.16 0.27 10.99
C VAL A 75 -18.17 1.43 11.99
N THR A 76 -17.95 1.12 13.26
CA THR A 76 -17.76 2.10 14.34
C THR A 76 -16.27 2.33 14.62
N SER A 77 -15.97 3.36 15.44
CA SER A 77 -14.65 3.62 16.00
C SER A 77 -14.77 4.23 17.40
N VAL A 78 -13.65 4.60 18.00
CA VAL A 78 -13.62 5.37 19.25
C VAL A 78 -14.29 6.74 19.11
N TRP A 79 -14.27 7.30 17.90
CA TRP A 79 -14.83 8.62 17.61
C TRP A 79 -16.32 8.56 17.21
N LYS A 80 -16.75 7.41 16.73
CA LYS A 80 -18.11 7.12 16.25
C LYS A 80 -18.55 5.75 16.76
N ASN A 81 -18.85 5.67 18.06
CA ASN A 81 -18.89 4.40 18.79
C ASN A 81 -20.26 3.71 18.85
N ASP A 82 -21.32 4.34 18.35
CA ASP A 82 -22.70 3.87 18.42
C ASP A 82 -23.49 4.09 17.12
N THR A 83 -22.85 4.54 16.07
CA THR A 83 -23.48 4.82 14.77
C THR A 83 -22.57 4.43 13.61
N ILE A 84 -23.17 4.12 12.47
CA ILE A 84 -22.50 3.86 11.19
C ILE A 84 -23.13 4.75 10.12
N ASP A 85 -22.39 5.09 9.06
CA ASP A 85 -22.90 5.88 7.94
C ASP A 85 -22.73 5.13 6.62
N LYS A 86 -23.77 4.42 6.25
CA LYS A 86 -23.87 3.73 4.96
C LYS A 86 -24.27 4.68 3.83
N GLU A 87 -25.06 5.71 4.12
CA GLU A 87 -25.65 6.61 3.11
C GLU A 87 -24.61 7.45 2.40
N THR A 88 -23.60 7.94 3.13
CA THR A 88 -22.48 8.69 2.53
C THR A 88 -21.66 7.78 1.60
N ILE A 89 -21.42 6.52 1.98
CA ILE A 89 -20.72 5.56 1.12
C ILE A 89 -21.53 5.32 -0.15
N GLU A 90 -22.85 5.07 -0.05
CA GLU A 90 -23.75 4.88 -1.20
C GLU A 90 -23.71 6.08 -2.16
N THR A 91 -23.64 7.29 -1.61
CA THR A 91 -23.56 8.53 -2.39
C THR A 91 -22.27 8.61 -3.20
N VAL A 92 -21.11 8.30 -2.58
CA VAL A 92 -19.81 8.30 -3.28
C VAL A 92 -19.75 7.21 -4.35
N LEU A 93 -20.23 6.00 -4.05
CA LEU A 93 -20.29 4.88 -5.00
C LEU A 93 -21.21 5.19 -6.19
N SER A 94 -22.32 5.90 -5.95
CA SER A 94 -23.23 6.34 -7.02
C SER A 94 -22.57 7.35 -7.94
N ALA A 95 -21.83 8.32 -7.39
CA ALA A 95 -21.06 9.29 -8.17
C ALA A 95 -19.94 8.62 -8.98
N TYR A 96 -19.26 7.62 -8.41
CA TYR A 96 -18.31 6.79 -9.14
C TYR A 96 -18.97 6.09 -10.33
N GLY A 97 -20.17 5.53 -10.14
CA GLY A 97 -20.95 4.92 -11.22
C GLY A 97 -21.21 5.87 -12.40
N GLY A 98 -21.33 7.18 -12.14
CA GLY A 98 -21.49 8.21 -13.17
C GLY A 98 -20.23 8.49 -14.02
N VAL A 99 -19.05 8.09 -13.55
CA VAL A 99 -17.75 8.35 -14.22
C VAL A 99 -17.02 7.10 -14.70
N VAL A 100 -17.49 5.91 -14.37
CA VAL A 100 -16.79 4.64 -14.66
C VAL A 100 -16.52 4.41 -16.15
N ASP A 101 -17.42 4.85 -17.03
CA ASP A 101 -17.23 4.73 -18.49
C ASP A 101 -16.05 5.58 -18.98
N LYS A 102 -15.85 6.77 -18.38
CA LYS A 102 -14.71 7.63 -18.69
C LYS A 102 -13.41 7.05 -18.14
N LEU A 103 -13.42 6.52 -16.91
CA LEU A 103 -12.28 5.78 -16.36
C LEU A 103 -11.87 4.64 -17.29
N ASN A 104 -12.83 3.83 -17.76
CA ASN A 104 -12.57 2.73 -18.69
C ASN A 104 -12.08 3.20 -20.07
N ALA A 105 -12.50 4.39 -20.54
CA ALA A 105 -12.02 4.96 -21.79
C ALA A 105 -10.55 5.41 -21.76
N ASN A 106 -9.96 5.52 -20.58
CA ASN A 106 -8.55 5.86 -20.36
C ASN A 106 -7.66 4.63 -20.10
N LEU A 107 -8.21 3.41 -20.16
CA LEU A 107 -7.42 2.21 -19.94
C LEU A 107 -6.63 1.83 -21.18
N LEU A 108 -5.44 1.30 -20.95
CA LEU A 108 -4.65 0.61 -21.97
C LEU A 108 -5.27 -0.77 -22.26
N ASP A 109 -5.02 -1.30 -23.47
CA ASP A 109 -5.66 -2.52 -23.98
C ASP A 109 -5.52 -3.75 -23.08
N ASP A 110 -4.46 -3.82 -22.25
CA ASP A 110 -4.15 -4.95 -21.39
C ASP A 110 -4.51 -4.70 -19.90
N ALA A 111 -5.10 -3.54 -19.59
CA ALA A 111 -5.54 -3.22 -18.23
C ALA A 111 -6.91 -3.85 -17.91
N ALA A 112 -7.09 -4.26 -16.65
CA ALA A 112 -8.40 -4.68 -16.18
C ALA A 112 -9.39 -3.50 -16.12
N ALA A 113 -10.63 -3.78 -16.48
CA ALA A 113 -11.69 -2.78 -16.44
C ALA A 113 -12.04 -2.38 -15.00
N TYR A 114 -12.43 -1.12 -14.84
CA TYR A 114 -13.05 -0.63 -13.61
C TYR A 114 -14.40 -1.34 -13.37
N PRO A 115 -14.70 -1.79 -12.15
CA PRO A 115 -15.99 -2.38 -11.81
C PRO A 115 -17.12 -1.34 -11.96
N THR A 116 -18.34 -1.79 -12.22
CA THR A 116 -19.48 -0.87 -12.28
C THR A 116 -19.86 -0.32 -10.90
N GLY A 117 -20.50 0.84 -10.86
CA GLY A 117 -21.03 1.38 -9.60
C GLY A 117 -22.03 0.42 -8.92
N GLU A 118 -22.87 -0.27 -9.70
CA GLU A 118 -23.80 -1.29 -9.19
C GLU A 118 -23.06 -2.45 -8.52
N TYR A 119 -21.97 -2.96 -9.13
CA TYR A 119 -21.13 -3.98 -8.55
C TYR A 119 -20.61 -3.60 -7.16
N LEU A 120 -20.15 -2.35 -6.98
CA LEU A 120 -19.65 -1.86 -5.69
C LEU A 120 -20.76 -1.61 -4.68
N LEU A 121 -21.91 -1.10 -5.12
CA LEU A 121 -23.10 -0.92 -4.26
C LEU A 121 -23.60 -2.26 -3.69
N ASP A 122 -23.59 -3.32 -4.48
CA ASP A 122 -23.98 -4.68 -4.02
C ASP A 122 -22.99 -5.26 -2.97
N ARG A 123 -21.82 -4.66 -2.84
CA ARG A 123 -20.76 -5.04 -1.88
C ARG A 123 -20.70 -4.17 -0.65
N LEU A 124 -21.61 -3.24 -0.53
CA LEU A 124 -21.72 -2.37 0.65
C LEU A 124 -22.49 -3.09 1.76
N VAL A 125 -21.79 -3.36 2.85
CA VAL A 125 -22.28 -4.09 4.02
C VAL A 125 -22.10 -3.27 5.30
N THR A 126 -22.68 -3.72 6.42
CA THR A 126 -22.61 -3.01 7.70
C THR A 126 -22.17 -3.92 8.83
N GLY A 127 -21.27 -3.41 9.68
CA GLY A 127 -21.05 -3.94 11.01
C GLY A 127 -22.20 -3.60 11.95
N TRP A 128 -22.16 -4.10 13.20
CA TRP A 128 -23.06 -3.66 14.25
C TRP A 128 -22.71 -2.21 14.65
N PRO A 129 -23.69 -1.33 14.91
CA PRO A 129 -23.45 0.04 15.37
C PRO A 129 -23.10 0.07 16.86
N VAL A 130 -22.10 -0.71 17.26
CA VAL A 130 -21.60 -0.84 18.64
C VAL A 130 -20.08 -0.81 18.67
N TYR A 131 -19.51 -0.37 19.78
CA TYR A 131 -18.07 -0.20 19.93
C TYR A 131 -17.32 -1.53 20.11
N GLY A 132 -16.40 -1.81 19.23
CA GLY A 132 -15.40 -2.86 19.37
C GLY A 132 -15.96 -4.21 19.72
N LEU A 133 -15.47 -4.81 20.81
CA LEU A 133 -15.89 -6.15 21.27
C LEU A 133 -17.32 -6.23 21.78
N ALA A 134 -18.05 -5.11 21.92
CA ALA A 134 -19.49 -5.16 22.23
C ALA A 134 -20.28 -5.84 21.08
N ALA A 135 -19.73 -5.91 19.87
CA ALA A 135 -20.28 -6.69 18.78
C ALA A 135 -20.44 -8.19 19.12
N PHE A 136 -19.72 -8.68 20.13
CA PHE A 136 -19.84 -10.06 20.59
C PHE A 136 -21.12 -10.38 21.36
N ASP A 137 -21.79 -9.36 21.86
CA ASP A 137 -23.02 -9.47 22.65
C ASP A 137 -24.29 -9.34 21.80
N GLU A 138 -24.11 -9.02 20.49
CA GLU A 138 -25.21 -8.93 19.53
C GLU A 138 -25.70 -10.32 19.07
N ASP A 139 -26.95 -10.38 18.63
CA ASP A 139 -27.59 -11.62 18.20
C ASP A 139 -27.22 -11.98 16.74
N GLY A 140 -26.33 -12.94 16.57
CA GLY A 140 -25.84 -13.41 15.29
C GLY A 140 -24.61 -12.65 14.78
N LEU A 141 -24.37 -12.71 13.48
CA LEU A 141 -23.32 -12.00 12.79
C LEU A 141 -23.86 -10.75 12.09
N SER A 142 -23.07 -9.67 12.12
CA SER A 142 -23.32 -8.54 11.23
C SER A 142 -23.19 -8.95 9.76
N THR A 143 -23.84 -8.22 8.87
CA THR A 143 -23.71 -8.48 7.41
C THR A 143 -22.27 -8.34 6.94
N ALA A 144 -21.50 -7.43 7.54
CA ALA A 144 -20.08 -7.25 7.23
C ALA A 144 -19.23 -8.43 7.71
N ALA A 145 -19.44 -8.93 8.92
CA ALA A 145 -18.67 -10.08 9.43
C ALA A 145 -19.00 -11.36 8.65
N GLN A 146 -20.27 -11.56 8.29
CA GLN A 146 -20.66 -12.68 7.43
C GLN A 146 -19.96 -12.56 6.06
N LYS A 147 -19.99 -11.39 5.43
CA LYS A 147 -19.35 -11.15 4.13
C LYS A 147 -17.83 -11.33 4.19
N LEU A 148 -17.19 -10.89 5.27
CA LEU A 148 -15.75 -11.07 5.47
C LEU A 148 -15.40 -12.56 5.54
N ILE A 149 -16.20 -13.38 6.24
CA ILE A 149 -15.99 -14.83 6.31
C ILE A 149 -16.12 -15.47 4.91
N GLU A 150 -17.15 -15.08 4.14
CA GLU A 150 -17.37 -15.58 2.78
C GLU A 150 -16.17 -15.25 1.87
N GLU A 151 -15.71 -14.01 1.87
CA GLU A 151 -14.58 -13.57 1.02
C GLU A 151 -13.24 -14.19 1.44
N ALA A 152 -13.03 -14.40 2.75
CA ALA A 152 -11.84 -15.08 3.26
C ALA A 152 -11.84 -16.57 2.92
N ASP A 153 -13.00 -17.23 2.91
CA ASP A 153 -13.14 -18.64 2.51
C ASP A 153 -12.86 -18.86 1.00
N GLU A 154 -13.03 -17.81 0.18
CA GLU A 154 -12.65 -17.81 -1.23
C GLU A 154 -11.16 -17.44 -1.45
N SER A 155 -10.43 -17.13 -0.39
CA SER A 155 -9.03 -16.71 -0.40
C SER A 155 -8.09 -17.84 0.03
N SER A 156 -6.80 -17.62 -0.12
CA SER A 156 -5.76 -18.54 0.33
C SER A 156 -4.51 -17.78 0.76
N ALA A 157 -3.56 -18.46 1.39
CA ALA A 157 -2.27 -17.84 1.73
C ALA A 157 -1.49 -17.30 0.50
N ALA A 158 -1.71 -17.90 -0.69
CA ALA A 158 -1.08 -17.46 -1.95
C ALA A 158 -1.88 -16.36 -2.67
N SER A 159 -3.15 -16.16 -2.31
CA SER A 159 -4.01 -15.09 -2.83
C SER A 159 -4.88 -14.60 -1.68
N PRO A 160 -4.32 -13.84 -0.73
CA PRO A 160 -5.00 -13.47 0.50
C PRO A 160 -6.04 -12.38 0.30
N LEU A 161 -6.97 -12.29 1.25
CA LEU A 161 -7.87 -11.15 1.42
C LEU A 161 -7.18 -10.10 2.29
N TRP A 162 -7.00 -8.91 1.73
CA TRP A 162 -6.52 -7.74 2.46
C TRP A 162 -7.67 -7.03 3.16
N VAL A 163 -7.57 -6.90 4.47
CA VAL A 163 -8.55 -6.20 5.30
C VAL A 163 -7.94 -4.86 5.73
N ALA A 164 -8.42 -3.79 5.10
CA ALA A 164 -8.02 -2.42 5.46
C ALA A 164 -8.95 -1.87 6.53
N LEU A 165 -8.40 -1.56 7.69
CA LEU A 165 -9.14 -1.03 8.84
C LEU A 165 -8.88 0.48 8.94
N TRP A 166 -9.85 1.27 8.50
CA TRP A 166 -9.87 2.74 8.58
C TRP A 166 -10.48 3.20 9.91
N GLY A 167 -11.49 2.47 10.40
CA GLY A 167 -12.11 2.63 11.71
C GLY A 167 -11.74 1.51 12.69
N GLY A 168 -12.72 1.08 13.47
CA GLY A 168 -12.56 -0.03 14.42
C GLY A 168 -12.38 -1.40 13.74
N ALA A 169 -11.85 -2.35 14.50
CA ALA A 169 -11.63 -3.72 14.06
C ALA A 169 -12.76 -4.69 14.46
N ASN A 170 -13.90 -4.17 14.92
CA ASN A 170 -15.02 -4.95 15.46
C ASN A 170 -15.53 -6.03 14.50
N VAL A 171 -15.66 -5.73 13.20
CA VAL A 171 -16.12 -6.68 12.17
C VAL A 171 -15.14 -7.86 12.00
N LEU A 172 -13.84 -7.58 11.95
CA LEU A 172 -12.81 -8.62 11.86
C LEU A 172 -12.76 -9.49 13.13
N ALA A 173 -12.90 -8.88 14.31
CA ALA A 173 -12.94 -9.61 15.57
C ALA A 173 -14.17 -10.52 15.65
N GLU A 174 -15.33 -10.04 15.23
CA GLU A 174 -16.58 -10.78 15.14
C GLU A 174 -16.45 -12.03 14.23
N ALA A 175 -15.89 -11.84 13.03
CA ALA A 175 -15.62 -12.91 12.07
C ALA A 175 -14.67 -13.97 12.65
N LEU A 176 -13.53 -13.56 13.20
CA LEU A 176 -12.53 -14.45 13.81
C LEU A 176 -13.08 -15.23 14.99
N ARG A 177 -13.86 -14.57 15.87
CA ARG A 177 -14.54 -15.24 16.99
C ARG A 177 -15.51 -16.32 16.51
N ASN A 178 -16.33 -16.00 15.50
CA ASN A 178 -17.30 -16.95 14.95
C ASN A 178 -16.60 -18.16 14.33
N VAL A 179 -15.59 -17.93 13.48
CA VAL A 179 -14.79 -18.97 12.83
C VAL A 179 -14.15 -19.89 13.88
N SER A 180 -13.59 -19.33 14.95
CA SER A 180 -12.98 -20.11 16.04
C SER A 180 -14.00 -20.92 16.87
N ALA A 181 -15.23 -20.43 16.98
CA ALA A 181 -16.29 -21.12 17.70
C ALA A 181 -16.94 -22.26 16.88
N THR A 182 -16.88 -22.18 15.55
CA THR A 182 -17.64 -23.07 14.65
C THR A 182 -16.78 -24.04 13.84
N ARG A 183 -15.45 -23.84 13.81
CA ARG A 183 -14.53 -24.62 12.98
C ARG A 183 -13.46 -25.34 13.80
N SER A 184 -12.83 -26.36 13.20
CA SER A 184 -11.66 -27.01 13.80
C SER A 184 -10.43 -26.07 13.82
N THR A 185 -9.47 -26.33 14.71
CA THR A 185 -8.23 -25.54 14.80
C THR A 185 -7.50 -25.45 13.44
N VAL A 186 -7.40 -26.54 12.69
CA VAL A 186 -6.77 -26.54 11.37
C VAL A 186 -7.52 -25.62 10.39
N ALA A 187 -8.84 -25.60 10.42
CA ALA A 187 -9.64 -24.72 9.56
C ALA A 187 -9.53 -23.24 10.01
N VAL A 188 -9.37 -22.98 11.30
CA VAL A 188 -9.07 -21.63 11.83
C VAL A 188 -7.70 -21.18 11.36
N ASP A 189 -6.66 -22.01 11.47
CA ASP A 189 -5.31 -21.69 11.01
C ASP A 189 -5.29 -21.40 9.50
N THR A 190 -6.02 -22.18 8.70
CA THR A 190 -6.17 -21.93 7.26
C THR A 190 -6.85 -20.60 7.00
N PHE A 191 -7.93 -20.29 7.69
CA PHE A 191 -8.65 -19.01 7.58
C PHE A 191 -7.75 -17.83 7.94
N VAL A 192 -7.02 -17.91 9.06
CA VAL A 192 -6.08 -16.85 9.48
C VAL A 192 -4.97 -16.66 8.44
N SER A 193 -4.44 -17.73 7.86
CA SER A 193 -3.39 -17.65 6.84
C SER A 193 -3.85 -17.03 5.52
N SER A 194 -5.15 -17.01 5.24
CA SER A 194 -5.74 -16.40 4.04
C SER A 194 -6.01 -14.90 4.20
N LEU A 195 -5.71 -14.32 5.36
CA LEU A 195 -5.92 -12.90 5.66
C LEU A 195 -4.60 -12.12 5.73
N ARG A 196 -4.66 -10.86 5.31
CA ARG A 196 -3.66 -9.82 5.56
C ARG A 196 -4.39 -8.59 6.07
N VAL A 197 -3.94 -8.00 7.15
CA VAL A 197 -4.58 -6.84 7.76
C VAL A 197 -3.66 -5.64 7.69
N TYR A 198 -4.20 -4.51 7.27
CA TYR A 198 -3.58 -3.21 7.51
C TYR A 198 -4.56 -2.33 8.28
N SER A 199 -4.21 -2.03 9.52
CA SER A 199 -4.93 -1.09 10.38
C SER A 199 -4.12 0.20 10.51
N ILE A 200 -4.72 1.36 10.25
CA ILE A 200 -4.01 2.63 10.44
C ILE A 200 -3.59 2.80 11.91
N SER A 201 -4.48 2.47 12.85
CA SER A 201 -4.25 2.48 14.29
C SER A 201 -5.33 1.65 14.99
N ASP A 202 -5.15 1.37 16.28
CA ASP A 202 -6.24 0.83 17.10
C ASP A 202 -7.28 1.93 17.39
N GLN A 203 -8.45 1.84 16.77
CA GLN A 203 -9.56 2.75 16.96
C GLN A 203 -10.70 2.16 17.80
N ASP A 204 -10.51 0.95 18.32
CA ASP A 204 -11.36 0.29 19.31
C ASP A 204 -10.54 -0.72 20.15
N ASN A 205 -11.22 -1.52 20.98
CA ASN A 205 -10.57 -2.56 21.78
C ASN A 205 -10.43 -3.90 21.03
N ALA A 206 -10.90 -4.01 19.78
CA ALA A 206 -10.90 -5.25 19.03
C ALA A 206 -9.53 -5.54 18.39
N GLY A 207 -8.80 -4.53 17.87
CA GLY A 207 -7.51 -4.73 17.22
C GLY A 207 -6.49 -5.42 18.15
N ARG A 208 -6.36 -4.93 19.38
CA ARG A 208 -5.51 -5.58 20.39
C ARG A 208 -5.96 -7.00 20.73
N TRP A 209 -7.28 -7.23 20.85
CA TRP A 209 -7.83 -8.55 21.09
C TRP A 209 -7.49 -9.53 19.97
N ILE A 210 -7.56 -9.09 18.71
CA ILE A 210 -7.20 -9.88 17.52
C ILE A 210 -5.73 -10.31 17.62
N ARG A 211 -4.81 -9.36 17.76
CA ARG A 211 -3.36 -9.66 17.79
C ARG A 211 -2.98 -10.58 18.96
N TYR A 212 -3.67 -10.46 20.10
CA TYR A 212 -3.43 -11.33 21.25
C TYR A 212 -3.90 -12.78 21.01
N ASN A 213 -5.05 -12.98 20.36
CA ASN A 213 -5.64 -14.29 20.16
C ASN A 213 -5.18 -14.97 18.86
N TYR A 214 -4.72 -14.20 17.87
CA TYR A 214 -4.28 -14.67 16.55
C TYR A 214 -2.89 -14.12 16.20
N PRO A 215 -1.85 -14.46 16.97
CA PRO A 215 -0.51 -13.87 16.77
C PRO A 215 0.10 -14.22 15.42
N ALA A 216 -0.34 -15.30 14.76
CA ALA A 216 0.10 -15.69 13.42
C ALA A 216 -0.60 -14.90 12.28
N LEU A 217 -1.60 -14.08 12.58
CA LEU A 217 -2.23 -13.23 11.59
C LEU A 217 -1.26 -12.13 11.15
N PHE A 218 -1.01 -12.04 9.84
CA PHE A 218 -0.26 -10.94 9.26
C PHE A 218 -1.00 -9.63 9.52
N PHE A 219 -0.40 -8.73 10.31
CA PHE A 219 -1.07 -7.54 10.81
C PHE A 219 -0.13 -6.34 10.80
N VAL A 220 -0.34 -5.40 9.87
CA VAL A 220 0.34 -4.11 9.82
C VAL A 220 -0.46 -3.10 10.62
N VAL A 221 0.17 -2.39 11.54
CA VAL A 221 -0.49 -1.36 12.37
C VAL A 221 0.50 -0.34 12.92
N SER A 222 0.09 0.93 12.99
CA SER A 222 0.80 1.92 13.79
C SER A 222 0.51 1.71 15.28
N LEU A 223 1.53 1.32 16.06
CA LEU A 223 1.43 1.03 17.49
C LEU A 223 1.89 2.22 18.34
N HIS A 224 0.99 2.75 19.12
CA HIS A 224 1.21 3.86 20.05
C HIS A 224 0.25 3.73 21.25
N GLY A 225 0.27 4.67 22.19
CA GLY A 225 -0.74 4.72 23.26
C GLY A 225 -2.14 4.91 22.67
N TYR A 226 -3.15 4.37 23.33
CA TYR A 226 -4.54 4.48 22.85
C TYR A 226 -4.94 5.95 22.66
N SER A 227 -5.50 6.27 21.51
CA SER A 227 -5.84 7.62 21.05
C SER A 227 -4.66 8.60 20.91
N GLU A 228 -3.41 8.11 20.93
CA GLU A 228 -2.19 8.93 20.76
C GLU A 228 -1.68 8.89 19.32
N TYR A 229 -2.54 9.18 18.35
CA TYR A 229 -2.26 9.05 16.92
C TYR A 229 -1.16 9.99 16.38
N THR A 230 -0.68 10.95 17.19
CA THR A 230 0.37 11.90 16.77
C THR A 230 1.65 11.21 16.30
N GLN A 231 1.93 9.99 16.78
CA GLN A 231 3.12 9.22 16.45
C GLN A 231 2.92 8.26 15.28
N ALA A 232 1.67 8.06 14.84
CA ALA A 232 1.34 7.06 13.83
C ALA A 232 1.89 7.43 12.46
N THR A 233 2.60 6.50 11.81
CA THR A 233 3.24 6.66 10.49
C THR A 233 2.27 7.19 9.43
N TRP A 234 1.00 6.76 9.44
CA TRP A 234 0.00 7.20 8.45
C TRP A 234 -0.21 8.73 8.41
N ASN A 235 0.09 9.47 9.51
CA ASN A 235 0.07 10.93 9.47
C ASN A 235 1.01 11.51 8.40
N GLY A 236 2.02 10.76 7.96
CA GLY A 236 2.93 11.16 6.88
C GLY A 236 2.26 11.48 5.55
N ILE A 237 0.98 11.09 5.36
CA ILE A 237 0.23 11.43 4.14
C ILE A 237 0.07 12.96 3.98
N SER A 238 -0.24 13.69 5.09
CA SER A 238 -0.49 15.14 5.07
C SER A 238 -0.54 15.81 6.44
N GLY A 239 -0.26 15.09 7.52
CA GLY A 239 -0.53 15.55 8.89
C GLY A 239 0.47 16.52 9.48
N GLU A 240 1.56 16.90 8.79
CA GLU A 240 2.66 17.70 9.32
C GLU A 240 2.25 19.09 9.82
N LEU A 241 1.30 19.75 9.16
CA LEU A 241 0.83 21.08 9.57
C LEU A 241 0.03 21.01 10.88
N TYR A 242 -0.72 19.96 11.10
CA TYR A 242 -1.55 19.78 12.28
C TYR A 242 -0.79 19.12 13.46
N ARG A 243 0.01 18.09 13.17
CA ARG A 243 0.76 17.31 14.17
C ARG A 243 2.17 17.85 14.42
N HIS A 244 2.64 18.80 13.60
CA HIS A 244 3.90 19.53 13.76
C HIS A 244 5.18 18.67 13.72
N PHE A 245 5.16 17.54 13.04
CA PHE A 245 6.35 16.72 12.79
C PHE A 245 7.13 17.19 11.57
N ASP A 246 8.36 16.74 11.38
CA ASP A 246 9.24 16.89 10.21
C ASP A 246 9.13 18.28 9.53
N LYS A 247 9.18 19.33 10.31
CA LYS A 247 8.90 20.71 9.86
C LYS A 247 9.83 21.13 8.73
N GLY A 248 9.25 21.38 7.54
CA GLY A 248 9.96 21.75 6.32
C GLY A 248 10.50 20.57 5.52
N GLY A 249 10.28 19.32 5.98
CA GLY A 249 10.65 18.10 5.25
C GLY A 249 9.71 17.78 4.11
N PRO A 250 8.42 17.54 4.35
CA PRO A 250 7.47 17.28 3.28
C PRO A 250 7.13 18.55 2.48
N ASP A 251 6.86 18.38 1.18
CA ASP A 251 6.25 19.44 0.38
C ASP A 251 4.77 19.56 0.73
N THR A 252 4.42 20.64 1.42
CA THR A 252 3.06 20.91 1.87
C THR A 252 2.17 21.49 0.76
N SER A 253 2.74 21.95 -0.35
CA SER A 253 1.98 22.60 -1.43
C SER A 253 1.01 21.64 -2.10
N LEU A 254 1.36 20.35 -2.17
CA LEU A 254 0.58 19.30 -2.85
C LEU A 254 -0.60 18.75 -2.02
N VAL A 255 -0.76 19.21 -0.78
CA VAL A 255 -1.84 18.76 0.12
C VAL A 255 -2.67 19.92 0.67
N THR A 256 -2.58 21.10 0.05
CA THR A 256 -3.44 22.25 0.40
C THR A 256 -4.83 22.08 -0.18
N ASN A 257 -5.85 22.64 0.49
CA ASN A 257 -7.21 22.66 -0.06
C ASN A 257 -7.29 23.32 -1.45
N ASP A 258 -6.45 24.32 -1.73
CA ASP A 258 -6.41 24.99 -3.05
C ASP A 258 -5.85 24.08 -4.13
N TRP A 259 -4.80 23.30 -3.82
CA TRP A 259 -4.26 22.31 -4.75
C TRP A 259 -5.28 21.19 -5.02
N LEU A 260 -5.93 20.70 -3.96
CA LEU A 260 -6.96 19.67 -4.05
C LEU A 260 -8.18 20.14 -4.83
N GLU A 261 -8.59 21.42 -4.67
CA GLU A 261 -9.68 22.03 -5.45
C GLU A 261 -9.36 22.02 -6.95
N THR A 262 -8.11 22.32 -7.28
CA THR A 262 -7.68 22.45 -8.68
C THR A 262 -7.54 21.08 -9.36
N HIS A 263 -7.05 20.06 -8.65
CA HIS A 263 -6.60 18.81 -9.26
C HIS A 263 -7.40 17.58 -8.88
N ILE A 264 -8.07 17.58 -7.72
CA ILE A 264 -8.77 16.40 -7.20
C ILE A 264 -10.30 16.60 -7.23
N ARG A 265 -10.81 17.77 -6.85
CA ARG A 265 -12.27 18.04 -6.81
C ARG A 265 -12.85 18.32 -8.19
N VAL A 266 -12.37 17.60 -9.20
CA VAL A 266 -12.81 17.73 -10.58
C VAL A 266 -13.88 16.69 -10.93
N GLY A 267 -14.79 17.03 -11.83
CA GLY A 267 -15.83 16.13 -12.29
C GLY A 267 -16.83 15.72 -11.20
N GLU A 268 -17.68 14.75 -11.51
CA GLU A 268 -18.77 14.30 -10.63
C GLU A 268 -18.23 13.60 -9.37
N LEU A 269 -17.27 12.69 -9.51
CA LEU A 269 -16.67 11.98 -8.38
C LEU A 269 -15.90 12.96 -7.48
N GLY A 270 -15.16 13.91 -8.03
CA GLY A 270 -14.36 14.87 -7.28
C GLY A 270 -15.18 15.80 -6.40
N GLN A 271 -16.46 16.07 -6.71
CA GLN A 271 -17.36 16.85 -5.86
C GLN A 271 -17.62 16.17 -4.51
N HIS A 272 -17.40 14.86 -4.42
CA HIS A 272 -17.53 14.09 -3.18
C HIS A 272 -16.24 14.00 -2.38
N TYR A 273 -15.16 14.67 -2.81
CA TYR A 273 -13.93 14.81 -2.05
C TYR A 273 -13.99 16.09 -1.20
N PRO A 274 -14.23 15.98 0.12
CA PRO A 274 -14.48 17.14 0.97
C PRO A 274 -13.22 18.01 1.19
N ASN A 275 -13.42 19.20 1.76
CA ASN A 275 -12.33 19.96 2.35
C ASN A 275 -11.89 19.30 3.67
N PHE A 276 -10.60 19.25 3.93
CA PHE A 276 -10.08 18.77 5.20
C PHE A 276 -9.72 19.93 6.15
N THR A 277 -9.73 19.63 7.45
CA THR A 277 -9.36 20.58 8.50
C THR A 277 -8.07 20.14 9.21
N TYR A 278 -7.86 18.83 9.39
CA TYR A 278 -6.75 18.24 10.14
C TYR A 278 -5.80 17.45 9.23
N ILE A 279 -6.28 16.34 8.69
CA ILE A 279 -5.54 15.42 7.83
C ILE A 279 -6.34 15.17 6.55
N MET A 280 -5.66 15.20 5.43
CA MET A 280 -6.15 14.71 4.16
C MET A 280 -5.87 13.20 4.11
N GLU A 281 -6.91 12.38 3.94
CA GLU A 281 -6.75 10.96 3.61
C GLU A 281 -5.94 10.13 4.63
N GLY A 282 -6.27 10.22 5.93
CA GLY A 282 -5.58 9.43 6.97
C GLY A 282 -5.61 7.92 6.75
N ASP A 283 -6.59 7.40 6.03
CA ASP A 283 -6.82 5.97 5.79
C ASP A 283 -6.12 5.45 4.52
N THR A 284 -5.82 6.33 3.58
CA THR A 284 -5.20 6.01 2.29
C THR A 284 -3.92 5.18 2.40
N PRO A 285 -3.01 5.42 3.38
CA PRO A 285 -1.83 4.57 3.55
C PRO A 285 -2.13 3.08 3.69
N SER A 286 -3.33 2.70 4.16
CA SER A 286 -3.72 1.30 4.36
C SER A 286 -3.85 0.49 3.08
N PHE A 287 -4.21 1.11 1.97
CA PHE A 287 -4.35 0.44 0.67
C PHE A 287 -3.25 0.79 -0.35
N PHE A 288 -2.42 1.78 -0.08
CA PHE A 288 -1.29 2.12 -0.95
C PHE A 288 -0.37 0.93 -1.26
N PRO A 289 -0.07 -0.01 -0.33
CA PRO A 289 0.71 -1.20 -0.67
C PRO A 289 0.07 -2.09 -1.74
N LEU A 290 -1.26 -2.01 -1.92
CA LEU A 290 -2.00 -2.80 -2.91
C LEU A 290 -1.83 -2.27 -4.34
N ILE A 291 -1.33 -1.03 -4.50
CA ILE A 291 -0.99 -0.45 -5.79
C ILE A 291 0.39 -0.97 -6.21
N GLN A 292 0.40 -1.88 -7.18
CA GLN A 292 1.61 -2.59 -7.63
C GLN A 292 2.41 -1.73 -8.62
N ASN A 293 2.90 -0.59 -8.15
CA ASN A 293 3.68 0.37 -8.95
C ASN A 293 5.18 0.03 -9.06
N GLY A 294 5.62 -1.12 -8.53
CA GLY A 294 7.00 -1.60 -8.56
C GLY A 294 7.88 -1.12 -7.40
N LEU A 295 7.36 -0.28 -6.49
CA LEU A 295 8.09 0.20 -5.31
C LEU A 295 8.03 -0.79 -4.15
N GLY A 296 6.83 -1.27 -3.79
CA GLY A 296 6.59 -2.17 -2.67
C GLY A 296 6.49 -3.63 -3.08
N ASP A 297 6.24 -4.46 -2.07
CA ASP A 297 5.87 -5.86 -2.22
C ASP A 297 4.79 -6.18 -1.19
N LEU A 298 3.78 -6.94 -1.59
CA LEU A 298 2.59 -7.22 -0.77
C LEU A 298 2.90 -8.03 0.49
N GLU A 299 3.90 -8.91 0.44
CA GLU A 299 4.28 -9.78 1.56
C GLU A 299 5.44 -9.21 2.39
N HIS A 300 6.01 -8.06 1.96
CA HIS A 300 7.19 -7.44 2.53
C HIS A 300 6.96 -5.97 2.95
N PRO A 301 6.16 -5.72 4.01
CA PRO A 301 5.93 -4.34 4.48
C PRO A 301 7.23 -3.63 4.90
N GLU A 302 8.26 -4.40 5.27
CA GLU A 302 9.58 -3.87 5.62
C GLU A 302 10.35 -3.30 4.41
N TRP A 303 9.93 -3.61 3.18
CA TRP A 303 10.54 -3.00 1.99
C TRP A 303 10.03 -1.58 1.72
N GLY A 304 8.89 -1.22 2.29
CA GLY A 304 8.26 0.09 2.12
C GLY A 304 7.53 0.26 0.80
N SER A 305 6.51 1.11 0.84
CA SER A 305 5.62 1.48 -0.27
C SER A 305 5.18 2.93 -0.11
N TRP A 306 4.27 3.41 -0.93
CA TRP A 306 3.63 4.72 -0.71
C TRP A 306 2.90 4.78 0.65
N GLY A 307 2.44 3.63 1.17
CA GLY A 307 1.77 3.52 2.46
C GLY A 307 2.69 3.46 3.68
N GLY A 308 3.99 3.66 3.48
CA GLY A 308 4.98 3.63 4.54
C GLY A 308 5.78 2.34 4.62
N ARG A 309 6.61 2.23 5.64
CA ARG A 309 7.45 1.06 5.92
C ARG A 309 7.19 0.56 7.33
N TYR A 310 7.05 -0.76 7.47
CA TYR A 310 6.71 -1.40 8.74
C TYR A 310 7.60 -2.63 8.93
N ILE A 311 8.07 -2.86 10.16
CA ILE A 311 8.95 -4.00 10.49
C ILE A 311 8.30 -4.85 11.57
N LEU A 312 8.68 -6.13 11.65
CA LEU A 312 8.21 -7.01 12.72
C LEU A 312 8.43 -6.36 14.10
N GLU A 313 7.36 -6.25 14.88
CA GLU A 313 7.41 -5.79 16.26
C GLU A 313 8.18 -6.77 17.13
N ASP A 314 7.95 -8.06 16.95
CA ASP A 314 8.55 -9.16 17.70
C ASP A 314 9.67 -9.85 16.93
N ALA A 315 10.90 -9.50 17.25
CA ALA A 315 12.10 -10.12 16.66
C ALA A 315 12.24 -11.63 16.94
N SER A 316 11.49 -12.18 17.93
CA SER A 316 11.45 -13.62 18.21
C SER A 316 10.64 -14.40 17.17
N GLY A 317 9.81 -13.72 16.38
CA GLY A 317 8.94 -14.31 15.36
C GLY A 317 7.73 -15.07 15.92
N HIS A 318 7.34 -14.81 17.18
CA HIS A 318 6.14 -15.38 17.77
C HIS A 318 4.86 -14.69 17.32
N SER A 319 4.97 -13.50 16.75
CA SER A 319 3.84 -12.79 16.13
C SER A 319 4.21 -12.33 14.72
N ALA A 320 3.18 -12.16 13.87
CA ALA A 320 3.28 -11.60 12.54
C ALA A 320 2.77 -10.15 12.50
N VAL A 321 3.03 -9.40 13.57
CA VAL A 321 2.66 -7.99 13.69
C VAL A 321 3.81 -7.12 13.21
N TYR A 322 3.49 -6.22 12.29
CA TYR A 322 4.41 -5.22 11.74
C TYR A 322 4.03 -3.84 12.24
N ALA A 323 4.99 -3.12 12.80
CA ALA A 323 4.81 -1.80 13.38
C ALA A 323 5.67 -0.75 12.68
N ASP A 324 5.46 0.52 13.03
CA ASP A 324 6.11 1.68 12.44
C ASP A 324 7.63 1.54 12.35
N ALA A 325 8.18 1.85 11.18
CA ALA A 325 9.61 1.95 10.95
C ALA A 325 9.97 3.34 10.41
N SER A 326 11.16 3.83 10.76
CA SER A 326 11.61 5.16 10.35
C SER A 326 12.49 5.11 9.11
N ASP A 327 12.29 6.07 8.23
CA ASP A 327 13.15 6.32 7.07
C ASP A 327 13.99 7.60 7.28
N PHE A 328 15.13 7.62 6.62
CA PHE A 328 16.06 8.73 6.64
C PHE A 328 16.00 9.50 5.31
N VAL A 329 15.38 10.67 5.31
CA VAL A 329 15.03 11.38 4.08
C VAL A 329 15.53 12.82 4.12
N VAL A 330 16.06 13.32 3.00
CA VAL A 330 16.34 14.75 2.81
C VAL A 330 15.04 15.44 2.39
N GLY A 331 14.61 16.40 3.19
CA GLY A 331 13.37 17.14 2.95
C GLY A 331 13.51 18.29 1.95
N ALA A 332 12.39 18.92 1.64
CA ALA A 332 12.30 20.07 0.74
C ALA A 332 13.17 21.28 1.18
N ASN A 333 13.37 21.44 2.49
CA ASN A 333 14.26 22.46 3.06
C ASN A 333 15.74 22.06 3.09
N SER A 334 16.12 20.91 2.50
CA SER A 334 17.46 20.30 2.51
C SER A 334 17.94 19.81 3.88
N ASP A 335 17.12 19.85 4.91
CA ASP A 335 17.41 19.19 6.19
C ASP A 335 17.14 17.70 6.08
N THR A 336 17.73 16.94 7.00
CA THR A 336 17.55 15.50 7.06
C THR A 336 16.59 15.12 8.18
N PHE A 337 15.66 14.23 7.88
CA PHE A 337 14.63 13.76 8.78
C PHE A 337 14.75 12.23 8.97
N TYR A 338 14.55 11.77 10.20
CA TYR A 338 14.50 10.36 10.54
C TYR A 338 13.20 10.09 11.31
N SER A 339 12.19 9.63 10.60
CA SER A 339 10.85 9.42 11.18
C SER A 339 10.05 8.36 10.42
N GLY A 340 9.02 7.81 11.07
CA GLY A 340 8.03 6.95 10.41
C GLY A 340 7.27 7.71 9.32
N PHE A 341 6.94 8.97 9.56
CA PHE A 341 6.24 9.85 8.61
C PHE A 341 7.01 10.00 7.30
N ALA A 342 8.35 10.05 7.38
CA ALA A 342 9.23 10.20 6.21
C ALA A 342 9.11 9.01 5.25
N SER A 343 8.77 7.82 5.73
CA SER A 343 8.55 6.65 4.89
C SER A 343 7.34 6.78 3.94
N ILE A 344 6.41 7.71 4.24
CA ILE A 344 5.26 8.06 3.41
C ILE A 344 5.53 9.34 2.62
N TRP A 345 5.83 10.47 3.29
CA TRP A 345 5.88 11.76 2.61
C TRP A 345 7.00 11.87 1.58
N ARG A 346 8.06 11.04 1.66
CA ARG A 346 9.10 10.98 0.62
C ARG A 346 8.57 10.66 -0.78
N TRP A 347 7.41 10.01 -0.87
CA TRP A 347 6.74 9.63 -2.12
C TRP A 347 5.60 10.56 -2.50
N ARG A 348 5.40 11.68 -1.77
CA ARG A 348 4.21 12.52 -1.88
C ARG A 348 3.95 13.02 -3.30
N GLN A 349 4.95 13.51 -3.99
CA GLN A 349 4.76 13.99 -5.35
C GLN A 349 4.21 12.88 -6.25
N ALA A 350 4.78 11.70 -6.18
CA ALA A 350 4.38 10.58 -7.02
C ALA A 350 2.93 10.16 -6.77
N TYR A 351 2.53 9.94 -5.50
CA TYR A 351 1.16 9.52 -5.25
C TYR A 351 0.12 10.64 -5.43
N GLN A 352 0.48 11.90 -5.28
CA GLN A 352 -0.43 13.02 -5.54
C GLN A 352 -0.63 13.24 -7.04
N TYR A 353 0.43 13.14 -7.84
CA TYR A 353 0.33 13.32 -9.30
C TYR A 353 -0.37 12.13 -9.97
N ASP A 354 -0.10 10.90 -9.54
CA ASP A 354 -0.84 9.72 -10.02
C ASP A 354 -2.34 9.85 -9.73
N PHE A 355 -2.71 10.29 -8.51
CA PHE A 355 -4.11 10.52 -8.17
C PHE A 355 -4.76 11.65 -8.98
N ALA A 356 -4.07 12.79 -9.13
CA ALA A 356 -4.58 13.91 -9.93
C ALA A 356 -4.80 13.48 -11.39
N THR A 357 -3.89 12.70 -11.95
CA THR A 357 -4.01 12.11 -13.28
C THR A 357 -5.26 11.24 -13.39
N ARG A 358 -5.47 10.32 -12.44
CA ARG A 358 -6.66 9.46 -12.43
C ARG A 358 -7.97 10.23 -12.20
N MET A 359 -7.93 11.32 -11.45
CA MET A 359 -9.09 12.23 -11.36
C MET A 359 -9.36 12.93 -12.70
N GLY A 360 -8.33 13.27 -13.47
CA GLY A 360 -8.45 13.72 -14.85
C GLY A 360 -9.20 12.71 -15.74
N TRP A 361 -8.94 11.41 -15.57
CA TRP A 361 -9.64 10.34 -16.30
C TRP A 361 -11.15 10.34 -16.06
N THR A 362 -11.63 10.87 -14.94
CA THR A 362 -13.07 11.00 -14.67
C THR A 362 -13.75 12.07 -15.52
N THR A 363 -12.99 12.93 -16.20
CA THR A 363 -13.50 14.11 -16.93
C THR A 363 -13.15 14.09 -18.41
N GLY A 364 -11.95 13.63 -18.78
CA GLY A 364 -11.39 13.61 -20.15
C GLY A 364 -11.35 12.22 -20.79
N GLY A 365 -10.99 12.18 -22.07
CA GLY A 365 -10.68 10.95 -22.78
C GLY A 365 -9.19 10.61 -22.75
N PHE A 366 -8.80 9.49 -23.38
CA PHE A 366 -7.43 8.98 -23.40
C PHE A 366 -6.41 10.04 -23.87
N GLU A 367 -6.67 10.67 -25.00
CA GLU A 367 -5.75 11.67 -25.61
C GLU A 367 -5.59 12.96 -24.78
N ASP A 368 -6.51 13.21 -23.84
CA ASP A 368 -6.49 14.41 -22.99
C ASP A 368 -5.71 14.18 -21.68
N ASN A 369 -5.45 12.92 -21.35
CA ASN A 369 -4.91 12.51 -20.05
C ASN A 369 -3.50 11.92 -20.18
N ASN A 370 -2.85 11.77 -19.04
CA ASN A 370 -1.54 11.16 -18.89
C ASN A 370 -1.68 9.69 -18.45
N HIS A 371 -0.72 8.83 -18.85
CA HIS A 371 -0.65 7.44 -18.45
C HIS A 371 0.73 7.09 -17.90
N ALA A 372 0.77 6.13 -16.98
CA ALA A 372 2.02 5.77 -16.31
C ALA A 372 3.02 5.14 -17.28
N PRO A 373 4.31 5.53 -17.22
CA PRO A 373 5.35 4.88 -18.00
C PRO A 373 5.56 3.43 -17.57
N VAL A 374 6.09 2.62 -18.47
CA VAL A 374 6.43 1.22 -18.22
C VAL A 374 7.93 1.10 -17.94
N ALA A 375 8.26 0.76 -16.70
CA ALA A 375 9.64 0.61 -16.25
C ALA A 375 10.17 -0.79 -16.62
N VAL A 376 11.29 -0.83 -17.35
CA VAL A 376 11.97 -2.05 -17.77
C VAL A 376 13.41 -1.99 -17.31
N ILE A 377 13.95 -3.05 -16.70
CA ILE A 377 15.38 -3.17 -16.36
C ILE A 377 15.92 -4.46 -16.92
N ASN A 378 16.99 -4.39 -17.75
CA ASN A 378 17.63 -5.56 -18.36
C ASN A 378 16.64 -6.48 -19.08
N GLY A 379 15.65 -5.90 -19.79
CA GLY A 379 14.57 -6.63 -20.46
C GLY A 379 13.49 -7.21 -19.52
N SER A 380 13.60 -7.00 -18.21
CA SER A 380 12.62 -7.47 -17.21
C SER A 380 11.64 -6.36 -16.84
N CYS A 381 10.35 -6.69 -16.82
CA CYS A 381 9.24 -5.80 -16.47
C CYS A 381 8.29 -6.40 -15.43
N GLY A 382 7.22 -5.68 -15.09
CA GLY A 382 6.25 -6.05 -14.06
C GLY A 382 6.61 -5.51 -12.67
N PRO A 383 5.71 -5.66 -11.67
CA PRO A 383 5.86 -5.04 -10.36
C PRO A 383 6.84 -5.78 -9.44
N SER A 384 7.07 -7.08 -9.67
CA SER A 384 7.92 -7.90 -8.81
C SER A 384 9.39 -7.49 -8.85
N ALA A 385 10.07 -7.55 -7.71
CA ALA A 385 11.48 -7.17 -7.60
C ALA A 385 12.40 -8.07 -8.45
N LEU A 386 13.35 -7.46 -9.16
CA LEU A 386 14.40 -8.16 -9.89
C LEU A 386 15.51 -8.57 -8.91
N GLN A 387 15.82 -9.86 -8.85
CA GLN A 387 16.89 -10.41 -8.01
C GLN A 387 18.16 -10.56 -8.85
N LEU A 388 19.28 -9.99 -8.38
CA LEU A 388 20.60 -10.12 -9.03
C LEU A 388 21.67 -10.44 -8.01
N ASP A 389 22.51 -11.41 -8.33
CA ASP A 389 23.70 -11.72 -7.54
C ASP A 389 24.87 -10.83 -7.95
N TYR A 390 25.75 -10.48 -6.99
CA TYR A 390 26.96 -9.71 -7.27
C TYR A 390 28.15 -10.19 -6.45
N THR A 391 29.35 -10.00 -7.01
CA THR A 391 30.63 -10.18 -6.29
C THR A 391 31.08 -8.82 -5.76
N PHE A 392 31.43 -8.75 -4.48
CA PHE A 392 31.93 -7.51 -3.87
C PHE A 392 33.16 -6.97 -4.62
N GLY A 393 33.11 -5.70 -4.98
CA GLY A 393 34.13 -5.00 -5.75
C GLY A 393 33.92 -4.98 -7.27
N ASP A 394 32.96 -5.78 -7.78
CA ASP A 394 32.56 -5.71 -9.19
C ASP A 394 31.48 -4.63 -9.40
N SER A 395 31.48 -4.05 -10.59
CA SER A 395 30.43 -3.13 -11.02
C SER A 395 29.31 -3.89 -11.75
N ILE A 396 28.05 -3.52 -11.44
CA ILE A 396 26.85 -4.09 -12.03
C ILE A 396 26.25 -3.05 -12.96
N VAL A 397 25.92 -3.43 -14.18
CA VAL A 397 25.22 -2.55 -15.12
C VAL A 397 23.72 -2.84 -15.10
N LEU A 398 22.93 -1.81 -14.87
CA LEU A 398 21.47 -1.85 -15.00
C LEU A 398 21.09 -0.97 -16.19
N ASP A 399 20.33 -1.55 -17.10
CA ASP A 399 19.86 -0.90 -18.34
C ASP A 399 18.33 -0.74 -18.31
N ALA A 400 17.87 0.49 -18.19
CA ALA A 400 16.46 0.85 -18.21
C ALA A 400 16.05 1.52 -19.55
N SER A 401 16.92 1.50 -20.57
CA SER A 401 16.67 2.19 -21.85
C SER A 401 15.52 1.61 -22.69
N GLU A 402 15.05 0.39 -22.36
CA GLU A 402 13.86 -0.21 -22.96
C GLU A 402 12.55 0.21 -22.31
N SER A 403 12.60 1.05 -21.25
CA SER A 403 11.39 1.65 -20.69
C SER A 403 10.70 2.53 -21.71
N TRP A 404 9.39 2.58 -21.68
CA TRP A 404 8.60 3.30 -22.67
C TRP A 404 7.36 3.94 -22.04
N ASP A 405 6.82 4.93 -22.72
CA ASP A 405 5.64 5.67 -22.30
C ASP A 405 4.48 5.40 -23.25
N PRO A 406 3.24 5.12 -22.73
CA PRO A 406 2.07 4.87 -23.55
C PRO A 406 1.66 6.06 -24.42
N ASP A 407 1.88 7.28 -23.94
CA ASP A 407 1.54 8.53 -24.62
C ASP A 407 2.66 9.00 -25.56
N GLY A 408 3.84 8.36 -25.46
CA GLY A 408 5.03 8.71 -26.25
C GLY A 408 5.84 9.86 -25.64
N ASP A 409 5.64 10.16 -24.37
CA ASP A 409 6.34 11.20 -23.64
C ASP A 409 7.81 10.82 -23.37
N ASN A 410 8.69 11.81 -23.13
CA ASN A 410 10.07 11.54 -22.80
C ASN A 410 10.20 11.07 -21.37
N LEU A 411 11.14 10.15 -21.12
CA LEU A 411 11.36 9.55 -19.81
C LEU A 411 12.63 10.09 -19.14
N SER A 412 12.52 10.31 -17.84
CA SER A 412 13.63 10.54 -16.93
C SER A 412 13.81 9.36 -15.99
N PHE A 413 15.05 9.13 -15.54
CA PHE A 413 15.44 7.99 -14.74
C PHE A 413 16.20 8.46 -13.49
N GLU A 414 15.70 8.08 -12.31
CA GLU A 414 16.37 8.34 -11.05
C GLU A 414 16.64 7.02 -10.32
N TRP A 415 17.84 6.86 -9.79
CA TRP A 415 18.27 5.67 -9.08
C TRP A 415 18.49 5.98 -7.61
N LEU A 416 17.84 5.21 -6.73
CA LEU A 416 17.88 5.37 -5.28
C LEU A 416 18.34 4.06 -4.62
N HIS A 417 19.30 4.13 -3.69
CA HIS A 417 19.53 3.04 -2.74
C HIS A 417 18.59 3.21 -1.54
N TYR A 418 17.61 2.30 -1.41
CA TYR A 418 16.68 2.28 -0.27
C TYR A 418 17.32 1.50 0.89
N ARG A 419 18.34 2.12 1.48
CA ARG A 419 19.23 1.51 2.47
C ARG A 419 18.53 1.12 3.77
N GLU A 420 17.45 1.83 4.15
CA GLU A 420 16.70 1.62 5.38
C GLU A 420 16.05 0.23 5.47
N VAL A 421 15.87 -0.43 4.31
CA VAL A 421 15.30 -1.78 4.23
C VAL A 421 16.21 -2.83 4.87
N VAL A 422 17.53 -2.72 4.71
CA VAL A 422 18.50 -3.73 5.16
C VAL A 422 19.41 -3.26 6.29
N GLN A 423 19.59 -1.96 6.45
CA GLN A 423 20.39 -1.40 7.53
C GLN A 423 19.55 -1.21 8.78
N ARG A 424 19.74 -2.07 9.78
CA ARG A 424 19.40 -1.70 11.15
C ARG A 424 20.38 -0.59 11.54
N LEU A 425 19.86 0.63 11.70
CA LEU A 425 20.65 1.80 12.09
C LEU A 425 21.04 1.70 13.57
N GLU A 426 21.82 0.69 13.94
CA GLU A 426 22.40 0.59 15.28
C GLU A 426 23.61 1.54 15.33
N GLY A 427 23.34 2.75 15.82
CA GLY A 427 24.36 3.64 16.41
C GLY A 427 25.06 4.62 15.49
N ASP A 428 25.05 4.51 14.18
CA ASP A 428 25.64 5.51 13.27
C ASP A 428 24.62 5.95 12.21
N ILE A 429 23.86 6.98 12.56
CA ILE A 429 22.88 7.63 11.65
C ILE A 429 23.65 8.58 10.71
N SER A 430 24.80 8.15 10.19
CA SER A 430 25.50 8.98 9.21
C SER A 430 24.75 8.92 7.87
N PRO A 431 24.25 10.05 7.38
CA PRO A 431 23.66 10.14 6.03
C PRO A 431 24.67 9.84 4.93
N VAL A 432 25.94 9.66 5.27
CA VAL A 432 27.08 9.75 4.36
C VAL A 432 27.66 8.40 3.95
N SER A 433 27.33 7.27 4.62
CA SER A 433 27.77 5.96 4.13
C SER A 433 26.86 5.53 2.95
N GLN A 434 27.19 5.98 1.76
CA GLN A 434 26.62 5.42 0.54
C GLN A 434 27.26 4.04 0.33
N ASN A 435 26.48 2.98 0.61
CA ASN A 435 26.93 1.61 0.36
C ASN A 435 26.96 1.29 -1.13
N VAL A 436 26.54 2.23 -1.97
CA VAL A 436 26.45 2.11 -3.42
C VAL A 436 26.91 3.41 -4.07
N THR A 437 27.76 3.28 -5.09
CA THR A 437 28.09 4.38 -6.00
C THR A 437 27.34 4.19 -7.32
N PHE A 438 26.56 5.20 -7.71
CA PHE A 438 25.86 5.23 -9.00
C PHE A 438 26.70 6.06 -10.00
N THR A 439 26.93 5.47 -11.17
CA THR A 439 27.61 6.14 -12.28
C THR A 439 26.72 6.09 -13.52
N PRO A 440 25.86 7.10 -13.74
CA PRO A 440 25.02 7.18 -14.92
C PRO A 440 25.85 7.25 -16.20
N SER A 441 25.35 6.69 -17.30
CA SER A 441 25.98 6.80 -18.61
C SER A 441 25.82 8.24 -19.15
N GLU A 442 26.91 8.81 -19.68
CA GLU A 442 26.86 10.12 -20.34
C GLU A 442 26.26 10.06 -21.76
N THR A 443 26.12 8.87 -22.32
CA THR A 443 25.74 8.67 -23.73
C THR A 443 24.41 7.96 -23.90
N GLN A 444 23.92 7.27 -22.88
CA GLN A 444 22.69 6.48 -22.96
C GLN A 444 21.82 6.77 -21.72
N ASN A 445 20.67 7.39 -21.97
CA ASN A 445 19.69 7.65 -20.91
C ASN A 445 19.15 6.30 -20.37
N GLY A 446 18.96 6.21 -19.05
CA GLY A 446 18.48 4.99 -18.39
C GLY A 446 19.57 3.95 -18.07
N LEU A 447 20.80 4.10 -18.54
CA LEU A 447 21.89 3.17 -18.23
C LEU A 447 22.69 3.66 -17.02
N VAL A 448 22.90 2.80 -16.03
CA VAL A 448 23.70 3.10 -14.84
C VAL A 448 24.67 1.96 -14.52
N SER A 449 25.89 2.29 -14.13
CA SER A 449 26.81 1.35 -13.48
C SER A 449 26.72 1.53 -11.96
N ILE A 450 26.50 0.46 -11.25
CA ILE A 450 26.40 0.41 -9.78
C ILE A 450 27.64 -0.29 -9.24
N THR A 451 28.33 0.37 -8.32
CA THR A 451 29.44 -0.25 -7.59
C THR A 451 29.08 -0.37 -6.12
N PRO A 452 28.84 -1.61 -5.61
CA PRO A 452 28.66 -1.86 -4.19
C PRO A 452 29.90 -1.53 -3.39
N ASN A 453 29.75 -0.72 -2.34
CA ASN A 453 30.83 -0.35 -1.42
C ASN A 453 30.82 -1.19 -0.14
N ASP A 454 29.90 -2.12 -0.03
CA ASP A 454 29.74 -3.03 1.10
C ASP A 454 29.27 -4.42 0.62
N ASN A 455 29.47 -5.46 1.42
CA ASN A 455 29.10 -6.84 1.08
C ASN A 455 27.81 -7.25 1.79
N ILE A 456 26.70 -6.54 1.46
CA ILE A 456 25.37 -6.75 2.04
C ILE A 456 24.30 -6.81 0.95
N THR A 457 23.14 -7.35 1.25
CA THR A 457 21.97 -7.21 0.38
C THR A 457 21.61 -5.73 0.24
N MET A 458 21.27 -5.28 -0.97
CA MET A 458 20.93 -3.88 -1.25
C MET A 458 19.63 -3.79 -2.05
N HIS A 459 18.77 -2.85 -1.70
CA HIS A 459 17.56 -2.54 -2.44
C HIS A 459 17.76 -1.27 -3.27
N ILE A 460 17.84 -1.43 -4.58
CA ILE A 460 17.96 -0.34 -5.53
C ILE A 460 16.59 -0.08 -6.15
N ILE A 461 16.15 1.15 -6.11
CA ILE A 461 14.90 1.57 -6.71
C ILE A 461 15.22 2.42 -7.93
N LEU A 462 14.69 2.02 -9.09
CA LEU A 462 14.57 2.88 -10.26
C LEU A 462 13.22 3.60 -10.18
N GLN A 463 13.24 4.91 -10.39
CA GLN A 463 12.07 5.74 -10.65
C GLN A 463 12.09 6.15 -12.11
N VAL A 464 11.04 5.84 -12.84
CA VAL A 464 10.83 6.25 -14.23
C VAL A 464 9.68 7.23 -14.25
N GLN A 465 9.93 8.44 -14.78
CA GLN A 465 8.94 9.52 -14.82
C GLN A 465 8.81 10.04 -16.25
N ASP A 466 7.60 10.34 -16.68
CA ASP A 466 7.32 11.10 -17.90
C ASP A 466 7.63 12.59 -17.71
N ASP A 467 7.60 13.39 -18.79
CA ASP A 467 7.92 14.82 -18.77
C ASP A 467 6.69 15.75 -18.81
N ARG A 468 5.49 15.20 -18.49
CA ARG A 468 4.27 16.01 -18.36
C ARG A 468 4.28 16.88 -17.10
N PRO A 469 3.50 17.97 -17.04
CA PRO A 469 3.43 18.84 -15.85
C PRO A 469 3.00 18.11 -14.56
N MET A 470 2.17 17.08 -14.69
CA MET A 470 1.80 16.14 -13.63
C MET A 470 2.42 14.79 -13.97
N ASN A 471 3.76 14.73 -13.85
CA ASN A 471 4.50 13.52 -14.22
C ASN A 471 4.10 12.32 -13.37
N VAL A 472 3.79 11.21 -14.03
CA VAL A 472 3.48 9.96 -13.35
C VAL A 472 4.76 9.15 -13.16
N THR A 473 4.88 8.51 -12.00
CA THR A 473 6.06 7.72 -11.63
C THR A 473 5.74 6.25 -11.57
N THR A 474 6.49 5.43 -12.28
CA THR A 474 6.55 3.98 -12.12
C THR A 474 7.90 3.59 -11.56
N TYR A 475 7.92 2.57 -10.72
CA TYR A 475 9.12 2.10 -10.07
C TYR A 475 9.55 0.72 -10.57
N ARG A 476 10.81 0.39 -10.30
CA ARG A 476 11.33 -0.95 -10.41
C ARG A 476 12.32 -1.20 -9.29
N ARG A 477 12.07 -2.24 -8.50
CA ARG A 477 12.97 -2.64 -7.43
C ARG A 477 13.96 -3.69 -7.93
N VAL A 478 15.24 -3.49 -7.66
CA VAL A 478 16.30 -4.48 -7.86
C VAL A 478 16.90 -4.82 -6.50
N ILE A 479 16.98 -6.10 -6.19
CA ILE A 479 17.62 -6.60 -4.98
C ILE A 479 18.95 -7.22 -5.38
N LEU A 480 20.03 -6.62 -4.90
CA LEU A 480 21.39 -7.09 -5.12
C LEU A 480 21.80 -7.99 -3.96
N ASN A 481 22.13 -9.25 -4.24
CA ASN A 481 22.54 -10.24 -3.24
C ASN A 481 24.04 -10.52 -3.39
N PRO A 482 24.84 -10.37 -2.31
CA PRO A 482 26.25 -10.69 -2.37
C PRO A 482 26.45 -12.20 -2.49
N VAL A 483 27.29 -12.63 -3.45
CA VAL A 483 27.77 -14.01 -3.50
C VAL A 483 29.08 -14.16 -2.73
N ALA A 484 29.27 -15.33 -2.08
CA ALA A 484 30.39 -15.58 -1.21
C ALA A 484 31.72 -15.73 -1.99
#